data_8c39689cc7004039cd86de32309c5a63
#
_entry.id   8c39689cc7004039cd86de32309c5a63
#
_cell.length_a   1.000
_cell.length_b   1.000
_cell.length_c   1.000
_cell.angle_alpha   90.00
_cell.angle_beta   90.00
_cell.angle_gamma   90.00
#
_symmetry.space_group_name_H-M   'P 1'
#
loop_
_entity.id
_entity.type
_entity.pdbx_description
1 polymer ?
#
loop_
_entity_poly.entity_id
_entity_poly.type
_entity_poly.pdbx_seq_one_letter_code
_entity_poly.pdbx_strand_id
1 'polypeptide(L)'
;MSDPKCPRARWEEQKSGSGQKERIAMTAQWQYQVRLDLNDSRTAESARRKLSDPALAPLTDILAKHRAQLKCQFDAFAEYVAEAEEHGVQDYPLYEWTKATIENPAKKEKYLKSFTLYVEDHEVYAKEIADALEADLRPLASSGLITRLSKYDTNPANNPQPPEGHRKQA
;
A
#
# COMPACT_ATOMS: atom_id res chain seq x y z
N MET A 1 5.20 19.55 12.65
CA MET A 1 6.02 18.36 12.78
C MET A 1 5.53 17.29 11.84
N SER A 2 6.40 16.74 11.04
CA SER A 2 5.98 15.66 10.15
C SER A 2 5.60 14.44 10.98
N ASP A 3 4.61 13.76 10.53
CA ASP A 3 4.15 12.56 11.19
C ASP A 3 4.78 11.34 10.54
N PRO A 4 5.82 10.77 11.15
CA PRO A 4 6.51 9.63 10.56
C PRO A 4 5.66 8.37 10.57
N LYS A 5 4.54 8.42 11.28
CA LYS A 5 3.67 7.25 11.40
C LYS A 5 2.59 7.22 10.33
N CYS A 6 2.35 8.35 9.66
CA CYS A 6 1.46 8.38 8.53
C CYS A 6 2.08 7.56 7.38
N PRO A 7 1.33 6.68 6.74
CA PRO A 7 1.87 5.91 5.63
C PRO A 7 2.54 6.76 4.54
N ARG A 8 2.06 7.97 4.37
CA ARG A 8 2.63 8.89 3.39
C ARG A 8 3.92 9.52 3.88
N ALA A 9 3.97 9.88 5.16
CA ALA A 9 5.19 10.43 5.74
C ALA A 9 6.32 9.42 5.75
N ARG A 10 5.99 8.14 5.87
CA ARG A 10 6.98 7.08 5.91
C ARG A 10 7.83 7.02 4.64
N TRP A 11 7.23 7.19 3.47
CA TRP A 11 8.02 7.18 2.25
C TRP A 11 8.72 8.53 2.02
N GLU A 12 8.21 9.61 2.58
CA GLU A 12 8.92 10.87 2.57
C GLU A 12 10.20 10.81 3.38
N GLU A 13 10.16 10.15 4.53
CA GLU A 13 11.37 9.92 5.30
C GLU A 13 12.40 9.12 4.52
N GLN A 14 11.96 8.14 3.76
CA GLN A 14 12.87 7.38 2.92
C GLN A 14 13.54 8.23 1.85
N LYS A 15 12.84 9.24 1.35
CA LYS A 15 13.41 10.17 0.39
C LYS A 15 14.49 11.05 1.00
N SER A 16 14.34 11.42 2.24
CA SER A 16 15.29 12.29 2.92
C SER A 16 16.51 11.54 3.45
N GLY A 17 16.60 10.27 3.15
CA GLY A 17 17.66 9.43 3.67
C GLY A 17 19.03 9.69 3.03
N SER A 18 19.73 8.65 2.67
CA SER A 18 21.10 8.74 2.19
C SER A 18 21.22 9.46 0.85
N GLY A 19 22.41 9.94 0.54
CA GLY A 19 22.70 10.55 -0.75
C GLY A 19 22.45 9.64 -1.94
N GLN A 20 22.42 8.34 -1.70
CA GLN A 20 22.09 7.37 -2.72
C GLN A 20 20.61 7.51 -3.13
N LYS A 21 19.74 7.75 -2.17
CA LYS A 21 18.33 8.00 -2.45
C LYS A 21 18.13 9.31 -3.21
N GLU A 22 18.92 10.30 -2.90
CA GLU A 22 18.87 11.58 -3.60
C GLU A 22 19.26 11.41 -5.07
N ARG A 23 20.27 10.60 -5.36
CA ARG A 23 20.65 10.33 -6.75
C ARG A 23 19.55 9.60 -7.50
N ILE A 24 18.87 8.66 -6.87
CA ILE A 24 17.72 7.98 -7.46
C ILE A 24 16.61 8.97 -7.74
N ALA A 25 16.36 9.88 -6.81
CA ALA A 25 15.34 10.90 -6.97
C ALA A 25 15.66 11.87 -8.12
N MET A 26 16.94 12.10 -8.41
CA MET A 26 17.35 12.94 -9.53
C MET A 26 17.09 12.29 -10.89
N THR A 27 17.16 10.95 -10.97
CA THR A 27 16.93 10.22 -12.21
C THR A 27 15.49 9.81 -12.38
N ALA A 28 14.79 9.53 -11.27
CA ALA A 28 13.38 9.17 -11.25
C ALA A 28 12.68 10.09 -10.25
N GLN A 29 12.12 11.15 -10.76
CA GLN A 29 11.52 12.20 -9.94
C GLN A 29 10.49 11.66 -8.96
N TRP A 30 9.69 10.68 -9.38
CA TRP A 30 8.67 10.05 -8.55
C TRP A 30 8.83 8.56 -8.53
N GLN A 31 8.53 7.96 -7.39
CA GLN A 31 8.50 6.52 -7.25
C GLN A 31 7.09 6.00 -7.43
N TYR A 32 6.97 4.70 -7.55
CA TYR A 32 5.71 4.05 -7.90
C TYR A 32 5.36 2.98 -6.90
N GLN A 33 4.06 2.68 -6.83
CA GLN A 33 3.52 1.66 -5.95
C GLN A 33 2.46 0.87 -6.72
N VAL A 34 2.48 -0.45 -6.60
CA VAL A 34 1.46 -1.31 -7.20
C VAL A 34 0.49 -1.77 -6.12
N ARG A 35 -0.79 -1.71 -6.42
CA ARG A 35 -1.88 -2.17 -5.55
C ARG A 35 -2.79 -3.10 -6.32
N LEU A 36 -3.38 -4.05 -5.60
CA LEU A 36 -4.34 -4.96 -6.19
C LEU A 36 -5.48 -5.28 -5.22
N ASP A 37 -6.62 -5.64 -5.78
CA ASP A 37 -7.75 -6.17 -5.02
C ASP A 37 -7.98 -7.61 -5.47
N LEU A 38 -8.15 -8.51 -4.51
CA LEU A 38 -8.52 -9.91 -4.79
C LEU A 38 -10.05 -10.04 -4.90
N ASN A 39 -10.50 -11.03 -5.65
CA ASN A 39 -11.91 -11.12 -6.01
C ASN A 39 -12.80 -11.66 -4.90
N ASP A 40 -12.28 -12.51 -4.03
CA ASP A 40 -13.11 -13.08 -2.98
C ASP A 40 -12.44 -13.00 -1.59
N SER A 41 -13.30 -13.01 -0.56
CA SER A 41 -12.86 -12.83 0.80
C SER A 41 -11.99 -13.97 1.32
N ARG A 42 -12.18 -15.19 0.80
CA ARG A 42 -11.42 -16.35 1.27
C ARG A 42 -9.98 -16.32 0.78
N THR A 43 -9.77 -16.05 -0.50
CA THR A 43 -8.41 -15.91 -1.02
C THR A 43 -7.72 -14.69 -0.42
N ALA A 44 -8.46 -13.61 -0.20
CA ALA A 44 -7.90 -12.42 0.45
C ALA A 44 -7.46 -12.74 1.89
N GLU A 45 -8.24 -13.49 2.64
CA GLU A 45 -7.85 -13.88 3.99
C GLU A 45 -6.63 -14.80 3.97
N SER A 46 -6.58 -15.75 3.05
CA SER A 46 -5.41 -16.61 2.88
C SER A 46 -4.16 -15.79 2.59
N ALA A 47 -4.24 -14.81 1.70
CA ALA A 47 -3.13 -13.93 1.37
C ALA A 47 -2.72 -13.09 2.58
N ARG A 48 -3.69 -12.53 3.28
CA ARG A 48 -3.46 -11.70 4.47
C ARG A 48 -2.75 -12.48 5.58
N ARG A 49 -3.16 -13.71 5.80
CA ARG A 49 -2.59 -14.58 6.84
C ARG A 49 -1.39 -15.39 6.37
N LYS A 50 -1.01 -15.23 5.11
CA LYS A 50 0.10 -15.98 4.48
C LYS A 50 -0.12 -17.48 4.56
N LEU A 51 -1.35 -17.92 4.38
CA LEU A 51 -1.70 -19.32 4.35
C LEU A 51 -1.46 -19.91 2.97
N SER A 52 -1.16 -21.21 2.94
CA SER A 52 -1.03 -21.93 1.69
C SER A 52 -2.42 -22.07 1.04
N ASP A 53 -2.56 -21.56 -0.17
CA ASP A 53 -3.81 -21.63 -0.92
C ASP A 53 -3.47 -21.84 -2.42
N PRO A 54 -3.89 -22.98 -3.00
CA PRO A 54 -3.60 -23.25 -4.41
C PRO A 54 -4.11 -22.16 -5.36
N ALA A 55 -5.19 -21.47 -5.03
CA ALA A 55 -5.73 -20.39 -5.84
C ALA A 55 -4.75 -19.20 -5.92
N LEU A 56 -3.88 -19.06 -4.95
CA LEU A 56 -2.88 -18.00 -4.89
C LEU A 56 -1.53 -18.40 -5.48
N ALA A 57 -1.35 -19.64 -5.92
CA ALA A 57 -0.06 -20.11 -6.43
C ALA A 57 0.52 -19.23 -7.54
N PRO A 58 -0.24 -18.81 -8.57
CA PRO A 58 0.29 -17.93 -9.60
C PRO A 58 0.74 -16.57 -9.05
N LEU A 59 -0.01 -16.04 -8.08
CA LEU A 59 0.35 -14.79 -7.44
C LEU A 59 1.61 -14.94 -6.59
N THR A 60 1.68 -16.02 -5.82
CA THR A 60 2.84 -16.31 -4.97
C THR A 60 4.13 -16.42 -5.79
N ASP A 61 4.05 -17.06 -6.97
CA ASP A 61 5.20 -17.21 -7.86
C ASP A 61 5.69 -15.85 -8.36
N ILE A 62 4.77 -14.96 -8.73
CA ILE A 62 5.12 -13.61 -9.18
C ILE A 62 5.74 -12.82 -8.05
N LEU A 63 5.16 -12.90 -6.84
CA LEU A 63 5.71 -12.20 -5.68
C LEU A 63 7.14 -12.68 -5.39
N ALA A 64 7.39 -13.98 -5.43
CA ALA A 64 8.72 -14.52 -5.21
C ALA A 64 9.72 -14.01 -6.27
N LYS A 65 9.31 -14.00 -7.53
CA LYS A 65 10.13 -13.51 -8.63
C LYS A 65 10.59 -12.07 -8.42
N HIS A 66 9.71 -11.23 -7.92
CA HIS A 66 10.00 -9.80 -7.72
C HIS A 66 10.44 -9.45 -6.31
N ARG A 67 10.60 -10.46 -5.43
CA ARG A 67 10.88 -10.23 -4.01
C ARG A 67 9.84 -9.30 -3.38
N ALA A 68 8.59 -9.52 -3.76
CA ALA A 68 7.48 -8.68 -3.34
C ALA A 68 6.67 -9.36 -2.24
N GLN A 69 6.00 -8.54 -1.43
CA GLN A 69 5.11 -8.99 -0.37
C GLN A 69 3.81 -8.23 -0.46
N LEU A 70 2.74 -8.88 -0.05
CA LEU A 70 1.42 -8.26 0.06
C LEU A 70 1.23 -7.70 1.47
N LYS A 71 0.79 -6.46 1.54
CA LYS A 71 0.36 -5.83 2.79
C LYS A 71 -1.10 -5.47 2.65
N CYS A 72 -1.95 -6.05 3.47
CA CYS A 72 -3.38 -5.77 3.46
C CYS A 72 -3.65 -4.32 3.85
N GLN A 73 -4.46 -3.62 3.08
CA GLN A 73 -4.81 -2.22 3.35
C GLN A 73 -5.50 -2.07 4.71
N PHE A 74 -6.42 -2.97 5.03
CA PHE A 74 -7.09 -2.92 6.31
C PHE A 74 -6.09 -3.04 7.46
N ASP A 75 -5.14 -3.95 7.37
CA ASP A 75 -4.14 -4.15 8.42
C ASP A 75 -3.26 -2.90 8.56
N ALA A 76 -2.89 -2.27 7.46
CA ALA A 76 -2.11 -1.04 7.50
C ALA A 76 -2.87 0.08 8.21
N PHE A 77 -4.16 0.21 7.94
CA PHE A 77 -4.99 1.20 8.63
C PHE A 77 -5.16 0.89 10.10
N ALA A 78 -5.37 -0.38 10.45
CA ALA A 78 -5.50 -0.80 11.85
C ALA A 78 -4.20 -0.55 12.64
N GLU A 79 -3.06 -0.83 12.03
CA GLU A 79 -1.75 -0.54 12.63
C GLU A 79 -1.57 0.97 12.88
N TYR A 80 -1.94 1.79 11.89
CA TYR A 80 -1.85 3.24 12.03
C TYR A 80 -2.71 3.74 13.19
N VAL A 81 -3.94 3.24 13.32
CA VAL A 81 -4.84 3.64 14.42
C VAL A 81 -4.29 3.17 15.77
N ALA A 82 -3.83 1.93 15.85
CA ALA A 82 -3.28 1.40 17.09
C ALA A 82 -2.04 2.19 17.55
N GLU A 83 -1.16 2.53 16.61
CA GLU A 83 0.03 3.31 16.87
C GLU A 83 -0.32 4.72 17.35
N ALA A 84 -1.33 5.34 16.73
CA ALA A 84 -1.80 6.65 17.13
C ALA A 84 -2.36 6.63 18.56
N GLU A 85 -3.12 5.60 18.90
CA GLU A 85 -3.70 5.47 20.24
C GLU A 85 -2.63 5.19 21.29
N GLU A 86 -1.55 4.53 20.93
CA GLU A 86 -0.44 4.26 21.83
C GLU A 86 0.44 5.49 22.06
N HIS A 87 0.71 6.27 21.03
CA HIS A 87 1.70 7.36 21.09
C HIS A 87 1.09 8.77 21.17
N GLY A 88 -0.22 8.87 21.01
CA GLY A 88 -0.92 10.17 21.07
C GLY A 88 -1.51 10.56 19.72
N VAL A 89 -2.82 10.65 19.68
CA VAL A 89 -3.57 10.83 18.42
C VAL A 89 -3.31 12.19 17.76
N GLN A 90 -2.87 13.18 18.52
CA GLN A 90 -2.61 14.51 18.00
C GLN A 90 -1.46 14.55 16.98
N ASP A 91 -0.58 13.58 17.02
CA ASP A 91 0.54 13.49 16.10
C ASP A 91 0.22 12.70 14.83
N TYR A 92 -1.03 12.27 14.70
CA TYR A 92 -1.47 11.41 13.59
C TYR A 92 -2.62 12.09 12.83
N PRO A 93 -2.30 12.90 11.82
CA PRO A 93 -3.30 13.74 11.14
C PRO A 93 -4.42 12.98 10.43
N LEU A 94 -4.22 11.72 10.12
CA LEU A 94 -5.24 10.90 9.47
C LEU A 94 -5.99 9.98 10.43
N TYR A 95 -5.77 10.14 11.75
CA TYR A 95 -6.33 9.23 12.74
C TYR A 95 -7.85 9.13 12.65
N GLU A 96 -8.55 10.27 12.69
CA GLU A 96 -10.01 10.28 12.68
C GLU A 96 -10.57 9.64 11.39
N TRP A 97 -10.01 10.00 10.27
CA TRP A 97 -10.44 9.45 8.99
C TRP A 97 -10.17 7.94 8.91
N THR A 98 -8.99 7.52 9.35
CA THR A 98 -8.58 6.10 9.27
C THR A 98 -9.44 5.27 10.21
N LYS A 99 -9.66 5.76 11.44
CA LYS A 99 -10.50 5.05 12.40
C LYS A 99 -11.93 4.89 11.91
N ALA A 100 -12.53 5.96 11.39
CA ALA A 100 -13.86 5.90 10.83
C ALA A 100 -13.93 4.91 9.65
N THR A 101 -12.85 4.82 8.88
CA THR A 101 -12.78 3.91 7.74
C THR A 101 -12.76 2.45 8.18
N ILE A 102 -11.94 2.09 9.16
CA ILE A 102 -11.85 0.68 9.60
C ILE A 102 -13.08 0.24 10.42
N GLU A 103 -13.81 1.19 11.01
CA GLU A 103 -15.02 0.90 11.77
C GLU A 103 -16.27 0.78 10.88
N ASN A 104 -16.19 1.24 9.63
CA ASN A 104 -17.30 1.14 8.70
C ASN A 104 -17.31 -0.26 8.06
N PRO A 105 -18.39 -1.06 8.26
CA PRO A 105 -18.43 -2.45 7.77
C PRO A 105 -18.20 -2.59 6.27
N ALA A 106 -18.78 -1.72 5.46
CA ALA A 106 -18.65 -1.78 4.00
C ALA A 106 -17.20 -1.48 3.57
N LYS A 107 -16.59 -0.48 4.19
CA LYS A 107 -15.20 -0.13 3.90
C LYS A 107 -14.24 -1.20 4.42
N LYS A 108 -14.52 -1.77 5.58
CA LYS A 108 -13.75 -2.87 6.12
C LYS A 108 -13.70 -4.04 5.13
N GLU A 109 -14.85 -4.45 4.62
CA GLU A 109 -14.91 -5.54 3.64
C GLU A 109 -14.08 -5.24 2.40
N LYS A 110 -14.19 -4.03 1.89
CA LYS A 110 -13.41 -3.58 0.74
C LYS A 110 -11.92 -3.65 1.00
N TYR A 111 -11.46 -3.10 2.11
CA TYR A 111 -10.03 -2.99 2.39
C TYR A 111 -9.40 -4.30 2.84
N LEU A 112 -10.19 -5.26 3.32
CA LEU A 112 -9.70 -6.60 3.59
C LEU A 112 -9.30 -7.36 2.32
N LYS A 113 -9.81 -6.94 1.16
CA LYS A 113 -9.46 -7.51 -0.14
C LYS A 113 -8.44 -6.69 -0.90
N SER A 114 -8.03 -5.55 -0.38
CA SER A 114 -7.10 -4.63 -1.03
C SER A 114 -5.70 -4.77 -0.44
N PHE A 115 -4.72 -4.85 -1.33
CA PHE A 115 -3.33 -5.06 -0.93
C PHE A 115 -2.40 -4.08 -1.63
N THR A 116 -1.39 -3.64 -0.89
CA THR A 116 -0.26 -2.90 -1.43
C THR A 116 0.91 -3.87 -1.57
N LEU A 117 1.64 -3.78 -2.66
CA LEU A 117 2.82 -4.61 -2.87
C LEU A 117 4.06 -3.85 -2.43
N TYR A 118 4.81 -4.46 -1.51
CA TYR A 118 6.12 -4.01 -1.09
C TYR A 118 7.17 -4.82 -1.85
N VAL A 119 8.17 -4.16 -2.39
CA VAL A 119 9.27 -4.83 -3.08
C VAL A 119 10.54 -4.63 -2.27
N GLU A 120 11.17 -5.73 -1.86
CA GLU A 120 12.36 -5.71 -0.99
C GLU A 120 12.13 -4.82 0.25
N ASP A 121 10.96 -4.95 0.85
CA ASP A 121 10.51 -4.19 2.01
C ASP A 121 10.29 -2.69 1.77
N HIS A 122 10.29 -2.26 0.52
CA HIS A 122 10.01 -0.86 0.16
C HIS A 122 8.58 -0.71 -0.31
N GLU A 123 7.89 0.27 0.25
CA GLU A 123 6.51 0.59 -0.11
C GLU A 123 6.41 1.23 -1.49
N VAL A 124 7.45 1.94 -1.89
CA VAL A 124 7.54 2.60 -3.18
C VAL A 124 8.87 2.26 -3.85
N TYR A 125 8.88 2.23 -5.17
CA TYR A 125 10.02 1.77 -5.94
C TYR A 125 10.05 2.40 -7.32
N ALA A 126 11.14 2.15 -8.07
CA ALA A 126 11.34 2.74 -9.38
C ALA A 126 10.27 2.30 -10.38
N LYS A 127 10.03 3.15 -11.38
CA LYS A 127 9.03 2.89 -12.41
C LYS A 127 9.23 1.54 -13.10
N GLU A 128 10.47 1.19 -13.39
CA GLU A 128 10.81 -0.05 -14.09
C GLU A 128 10.38 -1.28 -13.27
N ILE A 129 10.55 -1.23 -11.97
CA ILE A 129 10.13 -2.30 -11.06
C ILE A 129 8.61 -2.39 -11.04
N ALA A 130 7.95 -1.25 -10.93
CA ALA A 130 6.48 -1.21 -10.92
C ALA A 130 5.88 -1.69 -12.23
N ASP A 131 6.47 -1.30 -13.35
CA ASP A 131 6.01 -1.71 -14.68
C ASP A 131 6.16 -3.22 -14.88
N ALA A 132 7.30 -3.79 -14.49
CA ALA A 132 7.53 -5.23 -14.60
C ALA A 132 6.57 -6.03 -13.72
N LEU A 133 6.35 -5.55 -12.49
CA LEU A 133 5.43 -6.19 -11.57
C LEU A 133 3.99 -6.14 -12.09
N GLU A 134 3.56 -4.98 -12.56
CA GLU A 134 2.23 -4.83 -13.14
C GLU A 134 2.04 -5.73 -14.36
N ALA A 135 3.03 -5.81 -15.24
CA ALA A 135 2.95 -6.64 -16.43
C ALA A 135 2.77 -8.12 -16.08
N ASP A 136 3.51 -8.61 -15.09
CA ASP A 136 3.40 -10.00 -14.66
C ASP A 136 2.07 -10.29 -13.96
N LEU A 137 1.49 -9.30 -13.28
CA LEU A 137 0.21 -9.45 -12.58
C LEU A 137 -1.00 -9.34 -13.50
N ARG A 138 -0.86 -8.71 -14.65
CA ARG A 138 -1.97 -8.47 -15.57
C ARG A 138 -2.72 -9.73 -16.00
N PRO A 139 -2.07 -10.87 -16.29
CA PRO A 139 -2.80 -12.11 -16.58
C PRO A 139 -3.71 -12.58 -15.46
N LEU A 140 -3.36 -12.28 -14.20
CA LEU A 140 -4.20 -12.64 -13.05
C LEU A 140 -5.44 -11.76 -12.96
N ALA A 141 -5.38 -10.54 -13.46
CA ALA A 141 -6.55 -9.69 -13.59
C ALA A 141 -7.49 -10.24 -14.68
N SER A 142 -6.93 -10.72 -15.79
CA SER A 142 -7.70 -11.33 -16.87
C SER A 142 -8.35 -12.65 -16.44
N SER A 143 -7.69 -13.42 -15.57
CA SER A 143 -8.23 -14.68 -15.07
C SER A 143 -9.30 -14.50 -13.99
N GLY A 144 -9.44 -13.31 -13.42
CA GLY A 144 -10.42 -13.01 -12.40
C GLY A 144 -9.94 -13.14 -10.97
N LEU A 145 -8.71 -13.57 -10.74
CA LEU A 145 -8.15 -13.62 -9.38
C LEU A 145 -8.00 -12.21 -8.81
N ILE A 146 -7.51 -11.30 -9.63
CA ILE A 146 -7.38 -9.87 -9.28
C ILE A 146 -8.54 -9.12 -9.95
N THR A 147 -9.34 -8.41 -9.15
CA THR A 147 -10.44 -7.60 -9.69
C THR A 147 -10.01 -6.19 -10.06
N ARG A 148 -8.97 -5.70 -9.40
CA ARG A 148 -8.42 -4.38 -9.70
C ARG A 148 -6.91 -4.42 -9.53
N LEU A 149 -6.21 -3.93 -10.54
CA LEU A 149 -4.75 -3.78 -10.52
C LEU A 149 -4.45 -2.33 -10.85
N SER A 150 -3.72 -1.66 -9.97
CA SER A 150 -3.44 -0.24 -10.10
C SER A 150 -1.96 0.03 -9.84
N LYS A 151 -1.42 0.97 -10.60
CA LYS A 151 -0.08 1.47 -10.40
C LYS A 151 -0.19 2.96 -10.11
N TYR A 152 0.33 3.38 -8.98
CA TYR A 152 0.29 4.77 -8.55
C TYR A 152 1.70 5.36 -8.59
N ASP A 153 1.83 6.58 -9.08
CA ASP A 153 3.04 7.34 -8.82
C ASP A 153 2.86 8.15 -7.54
N THR A 154 3.96 8.58 -6.94
CA THR A 154 3.91 9.32 -5.69
C THR A 154 3.75 10.82 -5.91
N ASN A 155 3.59 11.26 -7.16
CA ASN A 155 3.37 12.65 -7.48
C ASN A 155 2.00 13.09 -6.96
N PRO A 156 1.93 14.07 -6.05
CA PRO A 156 0.65 14.53 -5.51
C PRO A 156 -0.32 15.06 -6.57
N ALA A 157 0.18 15.52 -7.71
CA ALA A 157 -0.66 16.00 -8.80
C ALA A 157 -1.48 14.87 -9.43
N ASN A 158 -0.96 13.65 -9.40
CA ASN A 158 -1.61 12.47 -9.99
C ASN A 158 -2.28 11.57 -8.95
N ASN A 159 -2.02 11.82 -7.66
CA ASN A 159 -2.59 11.04 -6.56
C ASN A 159 -3.51 11.92 -5.73
N PRO A 160 -4.83 11.72 -5.82
CA PRO A 160 -5.75 12.48 -4.98
C PRO A 160 -5.37 12.30 -3.50
N GLN A 161 -5.30 13.41 -2.80
CA GLN A 161 -4.99 13.42 -1.39
C GLN A 161 -6.27 13.30 -0.57
N PRO A 162 -6.21 12.86 0.69
CA PRO A 162 -7.37 12.92 1.56
C PRO A 162 -7.96 14.34 1.59
N PRO A 163 -9.27 14.47 1.78
CA PRO A 163 -9.88 15.79 1.88
C PRO A 163 -9.15 16.68 2.87
N GLU A 164 -9.06 17.94 2.55
CA GLU A 164 -8.28 18.88 3.35
C GLU A 164 -8.70 18.93 4.80
N GLY A 165 -10.01 18.77 5.06
CA GLY A 165 -10.54 18.72 6.43
C GLY A 165 -9.94 17.58 7.26
N HIS A 166 -9.64 16.46 6.63
CA HIS A 166 -9.03 15.33 7.34
C HIS A 166 -7.54 15.52 7.58
N ARG A 167 -6.89 16.32 6.73
CA ARG A 167 -5.46 16.59 6.90
C ARG A 167 -5.19 17.63 7.99
N LYS A 168 -6.17 18.44 8.31
CA LYS A 168 -6.03 19.48 9.31
C LYS A 168 -6.33 19.01 10.73
N GLN A 169 -6.60 17.74 10.91
CA GLN A 169 -6.85 17.18 12.23
C GLN A 169 -5.57 16.95 13.03
N ALA A 170 -4.46 17.40 12.52
CA ALA A 170 -3.18 17.29 13.20
C ALA A 170 -3.06 18.32 14.33
#